data_9ba3fc14f8ac7c6cd41637948f104ad8
#
_entry.id   9ba3fc14f8ac7c6cd41637948f104ad8
#
_cell.length_a   1.000
_cell.length_b   1.000
_cell.length_c   1.000
_cell.angle_alpha   90.00
_cell.angle_beta   90.00
_cell.angle_gamma   90.00
#
_symmetry.space_group_name_H-M   'P 1'
#
loop_
_entity.id
_entity.type
_entity.pdbx_description
1 polymer ?
#
loop_
_entity_poly.entity_id
_entity_poly.type
_entity_poly.pdbx_seq_one_letter_code
_entity_poly.pdbx_strand_id
1 'polypeptide(L)'
;MRTLRWLLLACTACASLSAFASDVDEARALFEKNLAAIQSRDRAAYLACYLDSERLVRTSPDGQALGFTDFEKQAGTKWPDTLEAADLQLVPVREGIVYGTYRYRVRYGGDEHAGISERLFVKTEKGWKIAVTSAFEAPPGTPPPPRAFTGATLLDGTGGPPVKDAVVLVRGGRIDCVGTRAACPVPPGVARTDLTGAFLAPGLIDAHVHFAQTGWADGRPDAFDVRAKHPYEDVQKDLRARPERFFRSYVCSGVTSVFDVGGYAWSLDLPARAENDTLAPRVRAAGPLLSTIDFWLNLPAERQFIFLKDAEAAKTGVSYLASRGAQAIKVWYVVTPDRPVEASEAAVLAAGAEAKKQGLPLIVHATGLVEAKVALRAGASLLVHGVSDKPVDDEFLDLLKKSGAIYNPTLVVIDGYVALAKAAAAGAALAFDDPNGCVDPATRARLAATPEIDAASVASKVHEREVRTAERNAVGRANLKRVRDSGIPIAMGTDAGNPGTLHGPSVYAEMEAMQAAGMTPMEVLVAATKGGSRALSLEKEIGTVEKGKRADLVVFAKDPAADIANARSVKGVVRGGVYRTSEELRAIVAAEGADRP
;
A
#
# COMPACT_ATOMS: atom_id res chain seq x y z
N MET A 1 2.71 39.12 64.52
CA MET A 1 2.12 37.76 64.39
C MET A 1 1.44 37.46 63.04
N ARG A 2 1.44 38.37 62.05
CA ARG A 2 0.86 38.13 60.69
C ARG A 2 1.84 37.57 59.65
N THR A 3 3.12 37.76 59.83
CA THR A 3 4.17 37.33 58.85
C THR A 3 4.55 35.85 58.98
N LEU A 4 4.28 35.17 60.08
CA LEU A 4 4.64 33.76 60.30
C LEU A 4 3.60 32.76 59.66
N ARG A 5 2.36 33.20 59.41
CA ARG A 5 1.33 32.36 58.81
C ARG A 5 1.48 32.17 57.26
N TRP A 6 2.13 33.14 56.58
CA TRP A 6 2.36 33.06 55.14
C TRP A 6 3.54 32.16 54.77
N LEU A 7 4.54 32.03 55.60
CA LEU A 7 5.68 31.14 55.41
C LEU A 7 5.31 29.65 55.58
N LEU A 8 4.39 29.31 56.48
CA LEU A 8 3.92 27.96 56.71
C LEU A 8 2.98 27.47 55.57
N LEU A 9 2.17 28.36 54.97
CA LEU A 9 1.34 28.02 53.81
C LEU A 9 2.16 27.84 52.51
N ALA A 10 3.24 28.61 52.33
CA ALA A 10 4.12 28.43 51.16
C ALA A 10 4.95 27.16 51.23
N CYS A 11 5.41 26.74 52.42
CA CYS A 11 6.13 25.47 52.59
C CYS A 11 5.24 24.23 52.38
N THR A 12 3.98 24.26 52.82
CA THR A 12 3.05 23.15 52.58
C THR A 12 2.63 23.03 51.11
N ALA A 13 2.48 24.14 50.37
CA ALA A 13 2.20 24.10 48.94
C ALA A 13 3.38 23.60 48.10
N CYS A 14 4.63 23.96 48.46
CA CYS A 14 5.82 23.42 47.80
C CYS A 14 6.05 21.93 48.10
N ALA A 15 5.79 21.47 49.34
CA ALA A 15 5.94 20.07 49.71
C ALA A 15 4.87 19.17 49.01
N SER A 16 3.64 19.65 48.83
CA SER A 16 2.61 18.92 48.12
C SER A 16 2.87 18.82 46.61
N LEU A 17 3.39 19.88 45.99
CA LEU A 17 3.78 19.85 44.58
C LEU A 17 4.95 18.88 44.29
N SER A 18 5.92 18.79 45.18
CA SER A 18 7.04 17.84 45.07
C SER A 18 6.60 16.38 45.31
N ALA A 19 5.65 16.12 46.20
CA ALA A 19 5.10 14.80 46.44
C ALA A 19 4.27 14.29 45.23
N PHE A 20 3.45 15.14 44.61
CA PHE A 20 2.68 14.80 43.38
C PHE A 20 3.60 14.52 42.19
N ALA A 21 4.68 15.26 42.01
CA ALA A 21 5.66 14.99 40.95
C ALA A 21 6.34 13.61 41.15
N SER A 22 6.73 13.27 42.37
CA SER A 22 7.31 11.97 42.73
C SER A 22 6.32 10.81 42.48
N ASP A 23 5.04 10.98 42.83
CA ASP A 23 3.98 9.96 42.63
C ASP A 23 3.74 9.67 41.14
N VAL A 24 3.79 10.69 40.27
CA VAL A 24 3.68 10.54 38.81
C VAL A 24 4.86 9.77 38.23
N ASP A 25 6.10 10.05 38.70
CA ASP A 25 7.31 9.37 38.24
C ASP A 25 7.30 7.88 38.63
N GLU A 26 6.89 7.60 39.86
CA GLU A 26 6.75 6.21 40.38
C GLU A 26 5.66 5.43 39.64
N ALA A 27 4.51 6.06 39.34
CA ALA A 27 3.43 5.46 38.53
C ALA A 27 3.92 5.17 37.11
N ARG A 28 4.71 6.06 36.51
CA ARG A 28 5.35 5.87 35.20
C ARG A 28 6.29 4.67 35.21
N ALA A 29 7.17 4.60 36.20
CA ALA A 29 8.11 3.48 36.34
C ALA A 29 7.37 2.12 36.46
N LEU A 30 6.29 2.08 37.24
CA LEU A 30 5.46 0.89 37.33
C LEU A 30 4.76 0.54 36.00
N PHE A 31 4.27 1.54 35.26
CA PHE A 31 3.69 1.35 33.94
C PHE A 31 4.71 0.73 32.97
N GLU A 32 5.92 1.27 32.89
CA GLU A 32 6.99 0.77 32.05
C GLU A 32 7.39 -0.67 32.42
N LYS A 33 7.49 -0.96 33.73
CA LYS A 33 7.73 -2.31 34.22
C LYS A 33 6.63 -3.29 33.81
N ASN A 34 5.36 -2.86 33.84
CA ASN A 34 4.23 -3.68 33.43
C ASN A 34 4.27 -3.99 31.93
N LEU A 35 4.60 -2.99 31.08
CA LEU A 35 4.77 -3.20 29.64
C LEU A 35 5.93 -4.17 29.34
N ALA A 36 7.07 -4.00 29.99
CA ALA A 36 8.23 -4.88 29.84
C ALA A 36 7.89 -6.34 30.20
N ALA A 37 7.12 -6.57 31.26
CA ALA A 37 6.67 -7.90 31.65
C ALA A 37 5.73 -8.54 30.61
N ILE A 38 4.87 -7.77 29.96
CA ILE A 38 4.02 -8.24 28.86
C ILE A 38 4.89 -8.61 27.64
N GLN A 39 5.82 -7.75 27.24
CA GLN A 39 6.69 -7.96 26.09
C GLN A 39 7.62 -9.17 26.26
N SER A 40 8.13 -9.39 27.47
CA SER A 40 8.95 -10.56 27.80
C SER A 40 8.14 -11.83 28.10
N ARG A 41 6.80 -11.73 28.16
CA ARG A 41 5.88 -12.82 28.54
C ARG A 41 6.19 -13.38 29.94
N ASP A 42 6.73 -12.52 30.82
CA ASP A 42 7.04 -12.88 32.21
C ASP A 42 5.80 -12.73 33.10
N ARG A 43 5.11 -13.86 33.33
CA ARG A 43 3.90 -13.89 34.14
C ARG A 43 4.13 -13.43 35.59
N ALA A 44 5.25 -13.80 36.19
CA ALA A 44 5.53 -13.45 37.58
C ALA A 44 5.78 -11.93 37.72
N ALA A 45 6.61 -11.35 36.85
CA ALA A 45 6.84 -9.90 36.81
C ALA A 45 5.54 -9.13 36.48
N TYR A 46 4.71 -9.66 35.58
CA TYR A 46 3.41 -9.08 35.23
C TYR A 46 2.48 -9.02 36.44
N LEU A 47 2.24 -10.16 37.12
CA LEU A 47 1.39 -10.23 38.31
C LEU A 47 1.91 -9.34 39.44
N ALA A 48 3.23 -9.26 39.63
CA ALA A 48 3.86 -8.42 40.66
C ALA A 48 3.55 -6.92 40.51
N CYS A 49 3.12 -6.47 39.33
CA CYS A 49 2.70 -5.07 39.10
C CYS A 49 1.31 -4.76 39.67
N TYR A 50 0.49 -5.76 39.94
CA TYR A 50 -0.91 -5.57 40.31
C TYR A 50 -1.15 -5.65 41.82
N LEU A 51 -2.23 -5.05 42.27
CA LEU A 51 -2.64 -5.06 43.67
C LEU A 51 -3.15 -6.46 44.04
N ASP A 52 -2.45 -7.14 44.93
CA ASP A 52 -2.86 -8.41 45.51
C ASP A 52 -3.96 -8.19 46.57
N SER A 53 -5.19 -8.07 46.10
CA SER A 53 -6.36 -7.76 46.93
C SER A 53 -7.65 -8.03 46.21
N GLU A 54 -8.73 -8.27 46.95
CA GLU A 54 -10.14 -8.29 46.47
C GLU A 54 -10.56 -6.97 45.78
N ARG A 55 -9.79 -5.88 45.95
CA ARG A 55 -10.06 -4.56 45.37
C ARG A 55 -9.46 -4.37 43.98
N LEU A 56 -8.75 -5.36 43.43
CA LEU A 56 -8.30 -5.33 42.04
C LEU A 56 -9.48 -5.46 41.10
N VAL A 57 -9.54 -4.61 40.08
CA VAL A 57 -10.51 -4.71 39.01
C VAL A 57 -9.79 -4.71 37.65
N ARG A 58 -10.10 -5.72 36.83
CA ARG A 58 -9.74 -5.75 35.40
C ARG A 58 -11.02 -5.82 34.58
N THR A 59 -11.11 -4.93 33.57
CA THR A 59 -12.15 -4.95 32.55
C THR A 59 -11.51 -4.94 31.16
N SER A 60 -11.96 -5.81 30.28
CA SER A 60 -11.50 -5.88 28.90
C SER A 60 -12.64 -6.33 27.98
N PRO A 61 -12.50 -6.22 26.63
CA PRO A 61 -13.49 -6.77 25.71
C PRO A 61 -13.79 -8.25 25.92
N ASP A 62 -12.81 -9.02 26.42
CA ASP A 62 -12.95 -10.46 26.69
C ASP A 62 -13.65 -10.78 28.03
N GLY A 63 -13.91 -9.78 28.85
CA GLY A 63 -14.62 -9.97 30.15
C GLY A 63 -14.02 -9.18 31.31
N GLN A 64 -14.44 -9.56 32.53
CA GLN A 64 -14.08 -8.91 33.79
C GLN A 64 -13.46 -9.90 34.76
N ALA A 65 -12.48 -9.44 35.55
CA ALA A 65 -11.98 -10.13 36.73
C ALA A 65 -12.09 -9.20 37.94
N LEU A 66 -12.67 -9.70 39.03
CA LEU A 66 -12.84 -8.99 40.31
C LEU A 66 -11.98 -9.69 41.36
N GLY A 67 -11.08 -8.95 41.97
CA GLY A 67 -10.09 -9.47 42.91
C GLY A 67 -8.86 -10.10 42.20
N PHE A 68 -7.76 -10.17 42.94
CA PHE A 68 -6.47 -10.68 42.43
C PHE A 68 -6.56 -12.17 42.05
N THR A 69 -7.28 -12.98 42.83
CA THR A 69 -7.42 -14.42 42.59
C THR A 69 -8.05 -14.74 41.23
N ASP A 70 -9.08 -13.99 40.81
CA ASP A 70 -9.71 -14.19 39.51
C ASP A 70 -8.85 -13.64 38.36
N PHE A 71 -8.18 -12.52 38.60
CA PHE A 71 -7.23 -11.97 37.67
C PHE A 71 -6.06 -12.92 37.42
N GLU A 72 -5.49 -13.50 38.48
CA GLU A 72 -4.36 -14.44 38.37
C GLU A 72 -4.68 -15.67 37.54
N LYS A 73 -5.88 -16.21 37.61
CA LYS A 73 -6.32 -17.36 36.79
C LYS A 73 -6.28 -17.05 35.30
N GLN A 74 -6.60 -15.81 34.92
CA GLN A 74 -6.66 -15.36 33.53
C GLN A 74 -5.33 -14.81 33.01
N ALA A 75 -4.51 -14.24 33.89
CA ALA A 75 -3.28 -13.55 33.56
C ALA A 75 -2.21 -14.51 32.97
N GLY A 76 -1.67 -14.15 31.81
CA GLY A 76 -0.61 -14.91 31.15
C GLY A 76 -1.07 -16.18 30.43
N THR A 77 -2.38 -16.41 30.27
CA THR A 77 -2.92 -17.52 29.48
C THR A 77 -2.80 -17.26 27.97
N LYS A 78 -2.83 -15.99 27.56
CA LYS A 78 -2.64 -15.54 26.17
C LYS A 78 -1.84 -14.26 26.18
N TRP A 79 -0.71 -14.26 25.48
CA TRP A 79 0.16 -13.09 25.31
C TRP A 79 0.03 -12.52 23.91
N PRO A 80 0.04 -11.18 23.75
CA PRO A 80 0.08 -10.59 22.42
C PRO A 80 1.44 -10.87 21.76
N ASP A 81 1.43 -10.99 20.42
CA ASP A 81 2.66 -11.07 19.61
C ASP A 81 3.35 -9.71 19.58
N THR A 82 2.57 -8.63 19.53
CA THR A 82 3.05 -7.27 19.65
C THR A 82 2.15 -6.46 20.55
N LEU A 83 2.75 -5.57 21.35
CA LEU A 83 2.06 -4.55 22.16
C LEU A 83 2.73 -3.21 21.96
N GLU A 84 1.99 -2.23 21.48
CA GLU A 84 2.37 -0.83 21.42
C GLU A 84 1.52 -0.04 22.42
N ALA A 85 2.17 0.82 23.20
CA ALA A 85 1.52 1.76 24.11
C ALA A 85 2.03 3.17 23.82
N ALA A 86 1.11 4.12 23.65
CA ALA A 86 1.42 5.50 23.33
C ALA A 86 0.47 6.48 24.03
N ASP A 87 0.86 7.76 24.04
CA ASP A 87 0.08 8.86 24.62
C ASP A 87 -0.26 8.65 26.12
N LEU A 88 0.70 8.10 26.89
CA LEU A 88 0.50 7.94 28.32
C LEU A 88 0.30 9.29 29.01
N GLN A 89 -0.88 9.47 29.57
CA GLN A 89 -1.25 10.59 30.44
C GLN A 89 -1.34 10.09 31.87
N LEU A 90 -0.65 10.75 32.79
CA LEU A 90 -0.69 10.44 34.22
C LEU A 90 -1.17 11.68 34.99
N VAL A 91 -2.25 11.51 35.73
CA VAL A 91 -2.90 12.58 36.49
C VAL A 91 -2.90 12.19 37.95
N PRO A 92 -2.20 12.91 38.84
CA PRO A 92 -2.28 12.68 40.28
C PRO A 92 -3.69 13.05 40.79
N VAL A 93 -4.40 12.08 41.36
CA VAL A 93 -5.74 12.26 41.89
C VAL A 93 -5.65 12.78 43.34
N ARG A 94 -4.77 12.17 44.12
CA ARG A 94 -4.36 12.60 45.46
C ARG A 94 -3.03 11.94 45.79
N GLU A 95 -2.41 12.31 46.90
CA GLU A 95 -1.19 11.64 47.38
C GLU A 95 -1.37 10.13 47.44
N GLY A 96 -0.44 9.39 46.83
CA GLY A 96 -0.47 7.93 46.70
C GLY A 96 -1.48 7.35 45.72
N ILE A 97 -2.19 8.18 44.91
CA ILE A 97 -3.11 7.71 43.87
C ILE A 97 -2.89 8.50 42.57
N VAL A 98 -2.55 7.79 41.51
CA VAL A 98 -2.39 8.36 40.16
C VAL A 98 -3.31 7.62 39.19
N TYR A 99 -4.10 8.37 38.42
CA TYR A 99 -4.86 7.85 37.29
C TYR A 99 -4.00 7.94 36.03
N GLY A 100 -4.03 6.88 35.23
CA GLY A 100 -3.33 6.84 33.96
C GLY A 100 -4.21 6.38 32.82
N THR A 101 -4.06 6.99 31.67
CA THR A 101 -4.69 6.53 30.43
C THR A 101 -3.67 6.53 29.31
N TYR A 102 -3.79 5.58 28.38
CA TYR A 102 -2.93 5.47 27.21
C TYR A 102 -3.64 4.78 26.06
N ARG A 103 -3.16 4.97 24.85
CA ARG A 103 -3.62 4.26 23.66
C ARG A 103 -2.80 3.00 23.50
N TYR A 104 -3.48 1.88 23.20
CA TYR A 104 -2.81 0.62 22.93
C TYR A 104 -3.13 0.12 21.52
N ARG A 105 -2.20 -0.70 21.01
CA ARG A 105 -2.39 -1.57 19.85
C ARG A 105 -1.74 -2.90 20.19
N VAL A 106 -2.50 -3.98 20.01
CA VAL A 106 -2.05 -5.36 20.28
C VAL A 106 -2.37 -6.24 19.10
N ARG A 107 -1.56 -7.25 18.88
CA ARG A 107 -1.81 -8.28 17.87
C ARG A 107 -1.73 -9.65 18.51
N TYR A 108 -2.67 -10.52 18.12
CA TYR A 108 -2.74 -11.93 18.48
C TYR A 108 -2.89 -12.74 17.18
N GLY A 109 -1.81 -13.36 16.68
CA GLY A 109 -1.84 -14.02 15.37
C GLY A 109 -2.11 -13.02 14.23
N GLY A 110 -3.20 -13.22 13.48
CA GLY A 110 -3.64 -12.32 12.42
C GLY A 110 -4.51 -11.15 12.87
N ASP A 111 -5.00 -11.17 14.11
CA ASP A 111 -5.97 -10.19 14.59
C ASP A 111 -5.29 -9.02 15.30
N GLU A 112 -5.59 -7.81 14.88
CA GLU A 112 -5.09 -6.57 15.47
C GLU A 112 -6.22 -5.83 16.16
N HIS A 113 -6.00 -5.45 17.44
CA HIS A 113 -6.92 -4.67 18.26
C HIS A 113 -6.24 -3.38 18.71
N ALA A 114 -6.97 -2.29 18.69
CA ALA A 114 -6.50 -0.99 19.17
C ALA A 114 -7.55 -0.32 20.02
N GLY A 115 -7.13 0.52 20.96
CA GLY A 115 -8.06 1.18 21.84
C GLY A 115 -7.42 2.09 22.87
N ILE A 116 -8.19 2.38 23.92
CA ILE A 116 -7.75 3.13 25.07
C ILE A 116 -7.73 2.19 26.27
N SER A 117 -6.69 2.26 27.07
CA SER A 117 -6.58 1.53 28.34
C SER A 117 -6.37 2.51 29.47
N GLU A 118 -7.03 2.23 30.58
CA GLU A 118 -6.98 3.02 31.80
C GLU A 118 -6.32 2.23 32.93
N ARG A 119 -5.64 2.95 33.83
CA ARG A 119 -4.96 2.41 35.01
C ARG A 119 -5.24 3.29 36.22
N LEU A 120 -5.48 2.67 37.36
CA LEU A 120 -5.38 3.34 38.65
C LEU A 120 -4.15 2.79 39.39
N PHE A 121 -3.15 3.63 39.59
CA PHE A 121 -1.97 3.32 40.36
C PHE A 121 -2.18 3.75 41.80
N VAL A 122 -1.84 2.88 42.74
CA VAL A 122 -1.98 3.12 44.18
C VAL A 122 -0.69 2.80 44.93
N LYS A 123 -0.31 3.64 45.85
CA LYS A 123 0.81 3.44 46.74
C LYS A 123 0.39 2.54 47.90
N THR A 124 1.15 1.50 48.16
CA THR A 124 0.91 0.54 49.24
C THR A 124 2.16 0.42 50.10
N GLU A 125 2.11 -0.27 51.21
CA GLU A 125 3.29 -0.59 52.02
C GLU A 125 4.33 -1.42 51.24
N LYS A 126 3.91 -2.16 50.23
CA LYS A 126 4.76 -2.96 49.33
C LYS A 126 5.14 -2.22 48.05
N GLY A 127 5.06 -0.90 48.01
CA GLY A 127 5.31 -0.05 46.83
C GLY A 127 4.08 0.20 45.98
N TRP A 128 4.27 0.80 44.80
CA TRP A 128 3.22 1.12 43.88
C TRP A 128 2.63 -0.12 43.18
N LYS A 129 1.32 -0.16 43.02
CA LYS A 129 0.55 -1.25 42.40
C LYS A 129 -0.53 -0.72 41.47
N ILE A 130 -0.91 -1.49 40.43
CA ILE A 130 -2.07 -1.25 39.60
C ILE A 130 -3.30 -1.85 40.30
N ALA A 131 -4.25 -1.02 40.68
CA ALA A 131 -5.48 -1.44 41.36
C ALA A 131 -6.66 -1.59 40.38
N VAL A 132 -6.70 -0.80 39.31
CA VAL A 132 -7.69 -0.90 38.24
C VAL A 132 -6.96 -0.94 36.91
N THR A 133 -7.42 -1.79 36.02
CA THR A 133 -7.02 -1.83 34.63
C THR A 133 -8.23 -2.07 33.74
N SER A 134 -8.46 -1.18 32.78
CA SER A 134 -9.53 -1.29 31.80
C SER A 134 -8.98 -1.17 30.39
N ALA A 135 -9.56 -1.87 29.44
CA ALA A 135 -9.26 -1.74 28.03
C ALA A 135 -10.58 -1.65 27.24
N PHE A 136 -10.66 -0.64 26.39
CA PHE A 136 -11.82 -0.36 25.54
C PHE A 136 -11.33 -0.34 24.10
N GLU A 137 -12.00 -1.09 23.21
CA GLU A 137 -11.68 -1.05 21.79
C GLU A 137 -12.00 0.34 21.21
N ALA A 138 -11.11 0.81 20.35
CA ALA A 138 -11.33 2.05 19.62
C ALA A 138 -12.40 1.83 18.54
N PRO A 139 -13.29 2.80 18.30
CA PRO A 139 -14.19 2.76 17.18
C PRO A 139 -13.45 2.56 15.86
N PRO A 140 -14.04 1.86 14.87
CA PRO A 140 -13.46 1.75 13.53
C PRO A 140 -13.06 3.12 12.96
N GLY A 141 -11.89 3.21 12.32
CA GLY A 141 -11.37 4.46 11.79
C GLY A 141 -10.67 5.37 12.80
N THR A 142 -10.53 4.95 14.07
CA THR A 142 -9.72 5.71 15.05
C THR A 142 -8.27 5.82 14.56
N PRO A 143 -7.71 7.04 14.47
CA PRO A 143 -6.34 7.22 13.99
C PRO A 143 -5.31 6.50 14.88
N PRO A 144 -4.22 5.97 14.31
CA PRO A 144 -3.17 5.33 15.09
C PRO A 144 -2.50 6.33 16.06
N PRO A 145 -1.92 5.82 17.17
CA PRO A 145 -1.15 6.66 18.09
C PRO A 145 0.04 7.32 17.40
N PRO A 146 0.49 8.49 17.88
CA PRO A 146 1.66 9.17 17.34
C PRO A 146 2.91 8.28 17.39
N ARG A 147 3.72 8.35 16.33
CA ARG A 147 4.98 7.60 16.19
C ARG A 147 6.03 8.46 15.51
N ALA A 148 7.27 8.36 15.97
CA ALA A 148 8.43 8.97 15.33
C ALA A 148 9.31 7.88 14.70
N PHE A 149 9.65 8.04 13.43
CA PHE A 149 10.68 7.28 12.73
C PHE A 149 11.98 8.09 12.77
N THR A 150 13.07 7.53 13.28
CA THR A 150 14.31 8.27 13.56
C THR A 150 15.53 7.55 13.03
N GLY A 151 16.57 8.30 12.63
CA GLY A 151 17.88 7.75 12.29
C GLY A 151 18.05 7.32 10.83
N ALA A 152 16.97 7.24 10.04
CA ALA A 152 17.05 6.85 8.63
C ALA A 152 17.71 7.93 7.76
N THR A 153 18.23 7.51 6.60
CA THR A 153 18.44 8.41 5.47
C THR A 153 17.10 8.55 4.74
N LEU A 154 16.55 9.76 4.72
CA LEU A 154 15.28 10.07 4.07
C LEU A 154 15.49 10.40 2.60
N LEU A 155 14.77 9.69 1.73
CA LEU A 155 14.58 9.96 0.31
C LEU A 155 13.15 10.48 0.15
N ASP A 156 12.96 11.79 0.16
CA ASP A 156 11.63 12.40 0.34
C ASP A 156 10.67 12.27 -0.86
N GLY A 157 11.12 11.67 -1.96
CA GLY A 157 10.33 11.49 -3.20
C GLY A 157 10.30 12.72 -4.10
N THR A 158 10.93 13.83 -3.73
CA THR A 158 10.99 15.03 -4.59
C THR A 158 12.05 14.93 -5.69
N GLY A 159 13.04 14.05 -5.52
CA GLY A 159 14.25 13.95 -6.33
C GLY A 159 15.37 14.84 -5.82
N GLY A 160 15.19 15.49 -4.66
CA GLY A 160 16.22 16.29 -3.98
C GLY A 160 17.28 15.45 -3.27
N PRO A 161 18.28 16.09 -2.64
CA PRO A 161 19.34 15.40 -1.91
C PRO A 161 18.77 14.66 -0.68
N PRO A 162 19.29 13.45 -0.36
CA PRO A 162 18.88 12.69 0.82
C PRO A 162 19.15 13.44 2.13
N VAL A 163 18.23 13.33 3.10
CA VAL A 163 18.39 13.89 4.45
C VAL A 163 18.88 12.77 5.39
N LYS A 164 20.11 12.87 5.87
CA LYS A 164 20.70 11.90 6.82
C LYS A 164 20.16 12.13 8.24
N ASP A 165 20.09 11.04 9.03
CA ASP A 165 19.61 11.06 10.43
C ASP A 165 18.26 11.81 10.57
N ALA A 166 17.35 11.52 9.64
CA ALA A 166 16.06 12.17 9.57
C ALA A 166 15.12 11.74 10.69
N VAL A 167 14.18 12.62 11.00
CA VAL A 167 13.02 12.35 11.85
C VAL A 167 11.77 12.57 11.01
N VAL A 168 10.86 11.59 11.03
CA VAL A 168 9.50 11.72 10.51
C VAL A 168 8.54 11.44 11.65
N LEU A 169 7.84 12.48 12.10
CA LEU A 169 6.81 12.38 13.13
C LEU A 169 5.45 12.18 12.47
N VAL A 170 4.75 11.15 12.87
CA VAL A 170 3.41 10.80 12.37
C VAL A 170 2.39 10.97 13.48
N ARG A 171 1.26 11.60 13.16
CA ARG A 171 0.12 11.78 14.05
C ARG A 171 -1.17 11.62 13.27
N GLY A 172 -2.09 10.79 13.78
CA GLY A 172 -3.38 10.59 13.12
C GLY A 172 -3.28 10.08 11.68
N GLY A 173 -2.28 9.26 11.36
CA GLY A 173 -2.05 8.73 10.03
C GLY A 173 -1.45 9.73 9.02
N ARG A 174 -1.05 10.93 9.48
CA ARG A 174 -0.43 11.97 8.65
C ARG A 174 0.95 12.36 9.17
N ILE A 175 1.79 12.87 8.29
CA ILE A 175 3.11 13.42 8.61
C ILE A 175 2.88 14.77 9.29
N ASP A 176 3.23 14.86 10.57
CA ASP A 176 3.10 16.05 11.39
C ASP A 176 4.35 16.95 11.27
N CYS A 177 5.53 16.29 11.21
CA CYS A 177 6.81 16.95 11.07
C CYS A 177 7.79 16.04 10.34
N VAL A 178 8.70 16.64 9.54
CA VAL A 178 9.80 15.94 8.85
C VAL A 178 11.03 16.83 8.76
N GLY A 179 12.22 16.25 8.95
CA GLY A 179 13.50 16.97 8.82
C GLY A 179 14.61 16.34 9.67
N THR A 180 15.61 17.12 9.99
CA THR A 180 16.67 16.73 10.93
C THR A 180 16.13 16.69 12.37
N ARG A 181 16.85 16.09 13.32
CA ARG A 181 16.46 16.06 14.75
C ARG A 181 16.22 17.47 15.32
N ALA A 182 16.94 18.47 14.86
CA ALA A 182 16.78 19.84 15.30
C ALA A 182 15.51 20.48 14.71
N ALA A 183 15.20 20.21 13.44
CA ALA A 183 14.03 20.75 12.76
C ALA A 183 12.72 20.05 13.15
N CYS A 184 12.79 18.78 13.56
CA CYS A 184 11.64 17.97 13.94
C CYS A 184 11.90 17.25 15.30
N PRO A 185 11.85 17.98 16.43
CA PRO A 185 12.05 17.39 17.74
C PRO A 185 10.91 16.42 18.10
N VAL A 186 11.26 15.22 18.57
CA VAL A 186 10.27 14.22 19.00
C VAL A 186 9.77 14.54 20.41
N PRO A 187 8.46 14.80 20.59
CA PRO A 187 7.91 15.09 21.90
C PRO A 187 8.12 13.92 22.91
N PRO A 188 8.19 14.21 24.22
CA PRO A 188 8.21 13.16 25.25
C PRO A 188 6.97 12.25 25.14
N GLY A 189 7.16 10.94 25.39
CA GLY A 189 6.08 9.96 25.38
C GLY A 189 5.63 9.47 23.99
N VAL A 190 6.16 10.02 22.90
CA VAL A 190 5.89 9.51 21.55
C VAL A 190 6.72 8.24 21.29
N ALA A 191 6.06 7.17 20.87
CA ALA A 191 6.71 5.93 20.47
C ALA A 191 7.74 6.17 19.36
N ARG A 192 8.93 5.57 19.47
CA ARG A 192 10.01 5.72 18.49
C ARG A 192 10.31 4.40 17.80
N THR A 193 10.48 4.46 16.48
CA THR A 193 11.05 3.37 15.69
C THR A 193 12.43 3.83 15.21
N ASP A 194 13.47 3.16 15.70
CA ASP A 194 14.85 3.42 15.25
C ASP A 194 15.08 2.76 13.89
N LEU A 195 15.42 3.57 12.91
CA LEU A 195 15.73 3.19 11.53
C LEU A 195 17.18 3.52 11.17
N THR A 196 18.07 3.61 12.15
CA THR A 196 19.49 3.88 11.90
C THR A 196 20.07 2.87 10.91
N GLY A 197 20.77 3.39 9.89
CA GLY A 197 21.33 2.58 8.80
C GLY A 197 20.34 2.14 7.72
N ALA A 198 19.05 2.45 7.87
CA ALA A 198 18.03 2.19 6.85
C ALA A 198 17.71 3.44 6.02
N PHE A 199 16.96 3.24 4.93
CA PHE A 199 16.49 4.28 4.01
C PHE A 199 14.97 4.37 4.09
N LEU A 200 14.44 5.57 4.30
CA LEU A 200 13.01 5.83 4.38
C LEU A 200 12.57 6.61 3.15
N ALA A 201 11.52 6.14 2.49
CA ALA A 201 10.96 6.80 1.30
C ALA A 201 9.42 6.83 1.36
N PRO A 202 8.74 7.63 0.51
CA PRO A 202 7.31 7.45 0.30
C PRO A 202 7.04 6.01 -0.12
N GLY A 203 5.91 5.44 0.28
CA GLY A 203 5.50 4.14 -0.19
C GLY A 203 5.41 4.09 -1.72
N LEU A 204 5.82 2.97 -2.29
CA LEU A 204 5.79 2.78 -3.74
C LEU A 204 4.34 2.84 -4.25
N ILE A 205 4.18 3.27 -5.49
CA ILE A 205 2.89 3.41 -6.18
C ILE A 205 2.96 2.68 -7.51
N ASP A 206 2.08 1.71 -7.71
CA ASP A 206 1.88 1.04 -8.99
C ASP A 206 0.68 1.68 -9.71
N ALA A 207 0.98 2.48 -10.73
CA ALA A 207 -0.03 3.28 -11.42
C ALA A 207 -0.81 2.50 -12.50
N HIS A 208 -0.61 1.19 -12.62
CA HIS A 208 -1.28 0.36 -13.62
C HIS A 208 -1.39 -1.08 -13.16
N VAL A 209 -2.57 -1.48 -12.69
CA VAL A 209 -2.86 -2.83 -12.23
C VAL A 209 -4.26 -3.28 -12.66
N HIS A 210 -4.56 -4.59 -12.57
CA HIS A 210 -5.84 -5.20 -12.88
C HIS A 210 -6.23 -6.24 -11.83
N PHE A 211 -7.09 -5.88 -10.89
CA PHE A 211 -7.58 -6.83 -9.86
C PHE A 211 -8.51 -7.92 -10.40
N ALA A 212 -9.08 -7.69 -11.60
CA ALA A 212 -9.89 -8.69 -12.30
C ALA A 212 -9.06 -9.77 -13.03
N GLN A 213 -7.76 -9.83 -12.79
CA GLN A 213 -6.82 -10.79 -13.38
C GLN A 213 -5.92 -11.38 -12.30
N THR A 214 -5.34 -12.56 -12.57
CA THR A 214 -4.68 -13.39 -11.55
C THR A 214 -3.15 -13.35 -11.57
N GLY A 215 -2.54 -12.81 -12.64
CA GLY A 215 -1.11 -12.97 -12.93
C GLY A 215 -0.77 -14.28 -13.65
N TRP A 216 -1.79 -15.10 -13.97
CA TRP A 216 -1.64 -16.38 -14.67
C TRP A 216 -2.63 -16.53 -15.85
N ALA A 217 -2.62 -17.68 -16.50
CA ALA A 217 -3.40 -18.00 -17.69
C ALA A 217 -4.92 -17.83 -17.49
N ASP A 218 -5.45 -18.22 -16.33
CA ASP A 218 -6.90 -18.23 -16.03
C ASP A 218 -7.52 -16.82 -15.98
N GLY A 219 -6.72 -15.78 -15.74
CA GLY A 219 -7.17 -14.39 -15.83
C GLY A 219 -7.26 -13.85 -17.26
N ARG A 220 -6.63 -14.51 -18.24
CA ARG A 220 -6.53 -14.09 -19.64
C ARG A 220 -6.76 -15.26 -20.61
N PRO A 221 -8.00 -15.81 -20.63
CA PRO A 221 -8.33 -16.95 -21.51
C PRO A 221 -8.28 -16.61 -23.00
N ASP A 222 -8.20 -15.33 -23.36
CA ASP A 222 -7.93 -14.85 -24.71
C ASP A 222 -6.48 -15.11 -25.17
N ALA A 223 -5.55 -15.14 -24.23
CA ALA A 223 -4.13 -15.38 -24.50
C ALA A 223 -3.72 -16.84 -24.27
N PHE A 224 -4.30 -17.47 -23.23
CA PHE A 224 -4.06 -18.86 -22.81
C PHE A 224 -5.39 -19.46 -22.37
N ASP A 225 -6.01 -20.31 -23.19
CA ASP A 225 -7.30 -20.90 -22.85
C ASP A 225 -7.15 -22.12 -21.93
N VAL A 226 -7.41 -21.91 -20.64
CA VAL A 226 -7.43 -22.96 -19.62
C VAL A 226 -8.82 -23.20 -19.02
N ARG A 227 -9.89 -22.65 -19.65
CA ARG A 227 -11.27 -22.69 -19.14
C ARG A 227 -11.82 -24.09 -18.92
N ALA A 228 -11.31 -25.09 -19.61
CA ALA A 228 -11.71 -26.50 -19.40
C ALA A 228 -11.39 -26.99 -17.98
N LYS A 229 -10.34 -26.47 -17.35
CA LYS A 229 -9.91 -26.82 -15.99
C LYS A 229 -10.16 -25.69 -14.97
N HIS A 230 -10.11 -24.45 -15.43
CA HIS A 230 -10.30 -23.24 -14.64
C HIS A 230 -11.41 -22.38 -15.27
N PRO A 231 -12.70 -22.68 -15.00
CA PRO A 231 -13.82 -21.93 -15.55
C PRO A 231 -13.72 -20.45 -15.23
N TYR A 232 -13.83 -19.60 -16.24
CA TYR A 232 -13.56 -18.16 -16.08
C TYR A 232 -14.51 -17.47 -15.09
N GLU A 233 -15.77 -17.92 -15.03
CA GLU A 233 -16.76 -17.44 -14.07
C GLU A 233 -16.33 -17.70 -12.62
N ASP A 234 -15.77 -18.86 -12.33
CA ASP A 234 -15.28 -19.22 -10.99
C ASP A 234 -14.04 -18.41 -10.63
N VAL A 235 -13.14 -18.16 -11.58
CA VAL A 235 -11.98 -17.27 -11.41
C VAL A 235 -12.44 -15.86 -11.04
N GLN A 236 -13.42 -15.31 -11.77
CA GLN A 236 -13.94 -13.96 -11.49
C GLN A 236 -14.67 -13.89 -10.15
N LYS A 237 -15.41 -14.94 -9.78
CA LYS A 237 -16.05 -15.06 -8.47
C LYS A 237 -15.04 -15.05 -7.34
N ASP A 238 -13.94 -15.80 -7.48
CA ASP A 238 -12.83 -15.84 -6.51
C ASP A 238 -12.13 -14.48 -6.38
N LEU A 239 -11.80 -13.83 -7.48
CA LEU A 239 -11.17 -12.51 -7.49
C LEU A 239 -12.02 -11.44 -6.79
N ARG A 240 -13.33 -11.43 -7.06
CA ARG A 240 -14.29 -10.52 -6.42
C ARG A 240 -14.43 -10.80 -4.92
N ALA A 241 -14.43 -12.08 -4.53
CA ALA A 241 -14.62 -12.47 -3.13
C ALA A 241 -13.41 -12.15 -2.25
N ARG A 242 -12.19 -12.27 -2.80
CA ARG A 242 -10.93 -12.22 -2.03
C ARG A 242 -9.85 -11.33 -2.65
N PRO A 243 -10.11 -10.05 -2.97
CA PRO A 243 -9.06 -9.15 -3.48
C PRO A 243 -8.01 -8.81 -2.41
N GLU A 244 -8.33 -9.02 -1.12
CA GLU A 244 -7.45 -8.72 0.01
C GLU A 244 -6.10 -9.44 -0.09
N ARG A 245 -6.04 -10.64 -0.65
CA ARG A 245 -4.77 -11.37 -0.87
C ARG A 245 -3.78 -10.53 -1.69
N PHE A 246 -4.25 -9.83 -2.72
CA PHE A 246 -3.42 -8.93 -3.50
C PHE A 246 -3.09 -7.64 -2.74
N PHE A 247 -4.01 -7.15 -1.90
CA PHE A 247 -3.73 -6.01 -1.02
C PHE A 247 -2.54 -6.31 -0.11
N ARG A 248 -2.52 -7.50 0.52
CA ARG A 248 -1.42 -7.95 1.38
C ARG A 248 -0.11 -8.07 0.59
N SER A 249 -0.16 -8.65 -0.63
CA SER A 249 1.00 -8.76 -1.52
C SER A 249 1.60 -7.40 -1.86
N TYR A 250 0.78 -6.40 -2.17
CA TYR A 250 1.24 -5.04 -2.45
C TYR A 250 1.91 -4.38 -1.24
N VAL A 251 1.24 -4.36 -0.08
CA VAL A 251 1.81 -3.74 1.13
C VAL A 251 3.09 -4.45 1.54
N CYS A 252 3.13 -5.78 1.51
CA CYS A 252 4.34 -6.58 1.77
C CYS A 252 5.50 -6.22 0.84
N SER A 253 5.21 -5.88 -0.42
CA SER A 253 6.19 -5.45 -1.42
C SER A 253 6.56 -3.95 -1.33
N GLY A 254 6.12 -3.22 -0.30
CA GLY A 254 6.41 -1.79 -0.15
C GLY A 254 5.49 -0.87 -0.95
N VAL A 255 4.47 -1.42 -1.62
CA VAL A 255 3.52 -0.65 -2.43
C VAL A 255 2.34 -0.22 -1.56
N THR A 256 2.14 1.08 -1.40
CA THR A 256 1.10 1.65 -0.54
C THR A 256 -0.08 2.25 -1.29
N SER A 257 0.03 2.35 -2.61
CA SER A 257 -1.07 2.83 -3.47
C SER A 257 -1.01 2.19 -4.85
N VAL A 258 -2.18 1.95 -5.44
CA VAL A 258 -2.32 1.33 -6.77
C VAL A 258 -3.47 1.95 -7.56
N PHE A 259 -3.38 1.89 -8.91
CA PHE A 259 -4.47 2.25 -9.79
C PHE A 259 -4.95 1.01 -10.57
N ASP A 260 -6.14 0.50 -10.22
CA ASP A 260 -6.87 -0.45 -11.06
C ASP A 260 -7.43 0.29 -12.27
N VAL A 261 -6.75 0.14 -13.39
CA VAL A 261 -7.11 0.86 -14.62
C VAL A 261 -8.06 0.08 -15.51
N GLY A 262 -8.68 -0.96 -14.98
CA GLY A 262 -9.77 -1.60 -15.70
C GLY A 262 -10.05 -3.03 -15.29
N GLY A 263 -11.34 -3.35 -15.23
CA GLY A 263 -11.84 -4.65 -14.85
C GLY A 263 -13.36 -4.71 -14.96
N TYR A 264 -14.00 -5.53 -14.14
CA TYR A 264 -15.44 -5.57 -13.98
C TYR A 264 -15.96 -4.44 -13.09
N ALA A 265 -17.27 -4.19 -13.11
CA ALA A 265 -17.88 -3.14 -12.30
C ALA A 265 -17.64 -3.30 -10.79
N TRP A 266 -17.48 -4.54 -10.29
CA TRP A 266 -17.18 -4.79 -8.88
C TRP A 266 -15.85 -4.17 -8.42
N SER A 267 -14.89 -3.93 -9.32
CA SER A 267 -13.63 -3.29 -8.95
C SER A 267 -13.82 -1.84 -8.48
N LEU A 268 -14.95 -1.21 -8.79
CA LEU A 268 -15.30 0.12 -8.28
C LEU A 268 -15.55 0.14 -6.76
N ASP A 269 -15.77 -1.00 -6.13
CA ASP A 269 -15.93 -1.12 -4.67
C ASP A 269 -14.58 -1.22 -3.93
N LEU A 270 -13.49 -1.54 -4.64
CA LEU A 270 -12.17 -1.74 -4.05
C LEU A 270 -11.61 -0.53 -3.30
N PRO A 271 -11.78 0.72 -3.78
CA PRO A 271 -11.35 1.90 -3.04
C PRO A 271 -11.95 1.96 -1.63
N ALA A 272 -13.25 1.70 -1.48
CA ALA A 272 -13.93 1.71 -0.18
C ALA A 272 -13.47 0.56 0.72
N ARG A 273 -13.26 -0.65 0.16
CA ARG A 273 -12.73 -1.81 0.90
C ARG A 273 -11.32 -1.57 1.44
N ALA A 274 -10.49 -0.84 0.70
CA ALA A 274 -9.09 -0.60 1.02
C ALA A 274 -8.84 0.61 1.93
N GLU A 275 -9.76 1.59 2.01
CA GLU A 275 -9.47 2.91 2.60
C GLU A 275 -9.03 2.83 4.06
N ASN A 276 -9.74 2.06 4.88
CA ASN A 276 -9.49 1.92 6.31
C ASN A 276 -8.67 0.68 6.69
N ASP A 277 -8.30 -0.14 5.72
CA ASP A 277 -7.46 -1.32 5.93
C ASP A 277 -5.98 -0.94 5.82
N THR A 278 -5.26 -0.97 6.94
CA THR A 278 -3.82 -0.67 6.96
C THR A 278 -2.94 -1.80 6.39
N LEU A 279 -3.55 -2.90 5.97
CA LEU A 279 -2.93 -3.99 5.22
C LEU A 279 -3.31 -3.95 3.73
N ALA A 280 -4.01 -2.91 3.27
CA ALA A 280 -4.34 -2.68 1.88
C ALA A 280 -3.61 -1.44 1.34
N PRO A 281 -3.17 -1.42 0.06
CA PRO A 281 -2.76 -0.18 -0.58
C PRO A 281 -3.97 0.75 -0.72
N ARG A 282 -3.76 2.05 -0.94
CA ARG A 282 -4.83 2.92 -1.42
C ARG A 282 -5.16 2.54 -2.85
N VAL A 283 -6.42 2.30 -3.12
CA VAL A 283 -6.86 1.90 -4.45
C VAL A 283 -7.61 3.04 -5.13
N ARG A 284 -7.28 3.30 -6.40
CA ARG A 284 -8.13 4.02 -7.34
C ARG A 284 -8.63 3.02 -8.36
N ALA A 285 -9.84 3.19 -8.90
CA ALA A 285 -10.43 2.25 -9.83
C ALA A 285 -11.16 2.94 -10.98
N ALA A 286 -10.94 2.43 -12.21
CA ALA A 286 -11.61 2.88 -13.42
C ALA A 286 -12.89 2.04 -13.74
N GLY A 287 -12.97 0.80 -13.24
CA GLY A 287 -14.06 -0.11 -13.57
C GLY A 287 -13.99 -0.65 -15.02
N PRO A 288 -15.13 -0.94 -15.68
CA PRO A 288 -15.15 -1.43 -17.03
C PRO A 288 -14.41 -0.54 -18.03
N LEU A 289 -13.65 -1.18 -18.94
CA LEU A 289 -12.89 -0.48 -19.98
C LEU A 289 -13.78 -0.11 -21.16
N LEU A 290 -13.59 1.07 -21.70
CA LEU A 290 -14.08 1.40 -23.04
C LEU A 290 -13.12 0.79 -24.06
N SER A 291 -13.59 0.06 -25.07
CA SER A 291 -12.74 -0.65 -26.02
C SER A 291 -13.05 -0.28 -27.45
N THR A 292 -12.02 -0.05 -28.26
CA THR A 292 -12.17 0.20 -29.69
C THR A 292 -12.48 -1.07 -30.50
N ILE A 293 -12.37 -2.24 -29.89
CA ILE A 293 -12.79 -3.52 -30.48
C ILE A 293 -13.91 -4.13 -29.64
N ASP A 294 -14.86 -4.83 -30.26
CA ASP A 294 -15.88 -5.59 -29.52
C ASP A 294 -15.28 -6.89 -29.01
N PHE A 295 -14.78 -6.81 -27.78
CA PHE A 295 -14.04 -7.90 -27.19
C PHE A 295 -14.99 -8.88 -26.50
N TRP A 296 -14.77 -10.16 -26.71
CA TRP A 296 -15.66 -11.24 -26.31
C TRP A 296 -15.56 -11.63 -24.83
N LEU A 297 -14.49 -11.23 -24.14
CA LEU A 297 -14.22 -11.63 -22.78
C LEU A 297 -15.13 -10.91 -21.77
N ASN A 298 -16.38 -11.34 -21.74
CA ASN A 298 -17.40 -10.85 -20.84
C ASN A 298 -18.10 -12.04 -20.17
N LEU A 299 -18.57 -11.84 -18.94
CA LEU A 299 -19.48 -12.76 -18.28
C LEU A 299 -20.90 -12.57 -18.85
N PRO A 300 -21.78 -13.58 -18.77
CA PRO A 300 -23.14 -13.49 -19.27
C PRO A 300 -23.94 -12.31 -18.72
N ALA A 301 -23.74 -11.97 -17.42
CA ALA A 301 -24.46 -10.92 -16.72
C ALA A 301 -23.65 -9.64 -16.48
N GLU A 302 -22.37 -9.61 -16.81
CA GLU A 302 -21.48 -8.49 -16.49
C GLU A 302 -20.41 -8.30 -17.56
N ARG A 303 -20.22 -7.06 -18.00
CA ARG A 303 -19.21 -6.70 -19.00
C ARG A 303 -17.98 -6.10 -18.37
N GLN A 304 -16.82 -6.58 -18.80
CA GLN A 304 -15.51 -5.97 -18.56
C GLN A 304 -15.21 -4.88 -19.60
N PHE A 305 -15.66 -5.07 -20.85
CA PHE A 305 -15.42 -4.18 -21.97
C PHE A 305 -16.73 -3.60 -22.50
N ILE A 306 -16.76 -2.27 -22.67
CA ILE A 306 -17.85 -1.52 -23.30
C ILE A 306 -17.36 -1.06 -24.67
N PHE A 307 -17.99 -1.53 -25.73
CA PHE A 307 -17.56 -1.27 -27.09
C PHE A 307 -17.80 0.19 -27.52
N LEU A 308 -16.73 0.87 -27.91
CA LEU A 308 -16.73 2.20 -28.51
C LEU A 308 -17.09 2.09 -30.01
N LYS A 309 -18.32 1.75 -30.31
CA LYS A 309 -18.79 1.60 -31.68
C LYS A 309 -18.63 2.91 -32.46
N ASP A 310 -19.05 4.02 -31.85
CA ASP A 310 -19.08 5.37 -32.43
C ASP A 310 -19.01 6.43 -31.32
N ALA A 311 -19.06 7.71 -31.69
CA ALA A 311 -18.99 8.84 -30.76
C ALA A 311 -20.15 8.87 -29.75
N GLU A 312 -21.35 8.41 -30.10
CA GLU A 312 -22.49 8.39 -29.19
C GLU A 312 -22.38 7.27 -28.17
N ALA A 313 -21.93 6.08 -28.59
CA ALA A 313 -21.61 4.98 -27.70
C ALA A 313 -20.50 5.37 -26.70
N ALA A 314 -19.52 6.16 -27.15
CA ALA A 314 -18.45 6.68 -26.29
C ALA A 314 -19.00 7.59 -25.18
N LYS A 315 -19.83 8.56 -25.51
CA LYS A 315 -20.46 9.48 -24.54
C LYS A 315 -21.33 8.70 -23.54
N THR A 316 -22.15 7.78 -24.04
CA THR A 316 -23.01 6.93 -23.20
C THR A 316 -22.18 6.09 -22.23
N GLY A 317 -21.10 5.44 -22.73
CA GLY A 317 -20.20 4.64 -21.91
C GLY A 317 -19.52 5.44 -20.81
N VAL A 318 -18.99 6.63 -21.13
CA VAL A 318 -18.37 7.52 -20.15
C VAL A 318 -19.39 7.98 -19.10
N SER A 319 -20.57 8.43 -19.52
CA SER A 319 -21.63 8.88 -18.60
C SER A 319 -22.11 7.75 -17.68
N TYR A 320 -22.22 6.52 -18.20
CA TYR A 320 -22.52 5.34 -17.40
C TYR A 320 -21.45 5.10 -16.33
N LEU A 321 -20.16 5.06 -16.70
CA LEU A 321 -19.07 4.83 -15.75
C LEU A 321 -19.01 5.94 -14.69
N ALA A 322 -19.18 7.20 -15.09
CA ALA A 322 -19.26 8.32 -14.15
C ALA A 322 -20.39 8.12 -13.13
N SER A 323 -21.59 7.72 -13.59
CA SER A 323 -22.74 7.46 -12.72
C SER A 323 -22.53 6.29 -11.76
N ARG A 324 -21.61 5.37 -12.08
CA ARG A 324 -21.22 4.23 -11.24
C ARG A 324 -20.09 4.54 -10.25
N GLY A 325 -19.58 5.78 -10.24
CA GLY A 325 -18.51 6.20 -9.34
C GLY A 325 -17.10 5.85 -9.83
N ALA A 326 -16.91 5.60 -11.12
CA ALA A 326 -15.58 5.45 -11.69
C ALA A 326 -14.72 6.67 -11.37
N GLN A 327 -13.46 6.44 -10.98
CA GLN A 327 -12.53 7.50 -10.60
C GLN A 327 -11.62 7.95 -11.76
N ALA A 328 -11.74 7.26 -12.90
CA ALA A 328 -11.13 7.59 -14.18
C ALA A 328 -11.88 6.87 -15.31
N ILE A 329 -11.67 7.29 -16.54
CA ILE A 329 -12.13 6.60 -17.73
C ILE A 329 -10.92 5.92 -18.38
N LYS A 330 -10.97 4.60 -18.55
CA LYS A 330 -9.96 3.83 -19.27
C LYS A 330 -10.45 3.49 -20.67
N VAL A 331 -9.68 3.88 -21.68
CA VAL A 331 -9.86 3.44 -23.07
C VAL A 331 -8.78 2.40 -23.40
N TRP A 332 -9.21 1.21 -23.78
CA TRP A 332 -8.36 0.19 -24.39
C TRP A 332 -8.37 0.41 -25.90
N TYR A 333 -7.42 1.26 -26.34
CA TYR A 333 -7.29 1.68 -27.73
C TYR A 333 -6.44 0.67 -28.50
N VAL A 334 -7.10 -0.31 -29.07
CA VAL A 334 -6.48 -1.36 -29.89
C VAL A 334 -6.77 -1.09 -31.35
N VAL A 335 -5.75 -1.13 -32.16
CA VAL A 335 -5.79 -0.97 -33.61
C VAL A 335 -5.55 -2.33 -34.26
N THR A 336 -6.44 -2.71 -35.19
CA THR A 336 -6.32 -3.95 -35.95
C THR A 336 -6.48 -3.65 -37.44
N PRO A 337 -6.06 -4.56 -38.36
CA PRO A 337 -6.27 -4.37 -39.78
C PRO A 337 -7.75 -4.07 -40.16
N ASP A 338 -8.69 -4.72 -39.46
CA ASP A 338 -10.13 -4.55 -39.69
C ASP A 338 -10.71 -3.30 -39.02
N ARG A 339 -9.97 -2.72 -38.08
CA ARG A 339 -10.36 -1.49 -37.38
C ARG A 339 -9.13 -0.57 -37.20
N PRO A 340 -8.75 0.13 -38.27
CA PRO A 340 -7.61 1.07 -38.22
C PRO A 340 -7.94 2.31 -37.37
N VAL A 341 -6.95 3.15 -37.16
CA VAL A 341 -7.07 4.36 -36.31
C VAL A 341 -8.25 5.23 -36.76
N GLU A 342 -8.38 5.46 -38.04
CA GLU A 342 -9.42 6.32 -38.64
C GLU A 342 -10.84 5.85 -38.32
N ALA A 343 -11.04 4.54 -38.15
CA ALA A 343 -12.36 3.96 -37.84
C ALA A 343 -12.76 4.18 -36.37
N SER A 344 -11.84 4.52 -35.50
CA SER A 344 -12.09 4.64 -34.06
C SER A 344 -11.72 6.02 -33.47
N GLU A 345 -10.98 6.85 -34.19
CA GLU A 345 -10.49 8.16 -33.72
C GLU A 345 -11.64 9.04 -33.19
N ALA A 346 -12.74 9.17 -33.95
CA ALA A 346 -13.88 10.01 -33.56
C ALA A 346 -14.49 9.54 -32.21
N ALA A 347 -14.56 8.22 -31.98
CA ALA A 347 -15.09 7.66 -30.73
C ALA A 347 -14.13 7.93 -29.55
N VAL A 348 -12.82 7.80 -29.75
CA VAL A 348 -11.81 8.07 -28.71
C VAL A 348 -11.79 9.56 -28.36
N LEU A 349 -11.87 10.45 -29.35
CA LEU A 349 -11.97 11.90 -29.10
C LEU A 349 -13.27 12.26 -28.35
N ALA A 350 -14.40 11.63 -28.69
CA ALA A 350 -15.66 11.82 -28.00
C ALA A 350 -15.62 11.31 -26.54
N ALA A 351 -14.97 10.17 -26.30
CA ALA A 351 -14.75 9.65 -24.95
C ALA A 351 -13.93 10.65 -24.10
N GLY A 352 -12.87 11.20 -24.66
CA GLY A 352 -12.06 12.21 -23.98
C GLY A 352 -12.82 13.51 -23.67
N ALA A 353 -13.58 14.01 -24.63
CA ALA A 353 -14.40 15.20 -24.44
C ALA A 353 -15.47 15.00 -23.33
N GLU A 354 -16.15 13.84 -23.31
CA GLU A 354 -17.14 13.53 -22.28
C GLU A 354 -16.48 13.27 -20.91
N ALA A 355 -15.33 12.58 -20.84
CA ALA A 355 -14.58 12.39 -19.61
C ALA A 355 -14.20 13.74 -18.98
N LYS A 356 -13.72 14.70 -19.78
CA LYS A 356 -13.43 16.06 -19.35
C LYS A 356 -14.66 16.78 -18.80
N LYS A 357 -15.81 16.65 -19.47
CA LYS A 357 -17.08 17.22 -19.04
C LYS A 357 -17.54 16.64 -17.70
N GLN A 358 -17.30 15.34 -17.46
CA GLN A 358 -17.59 14.65 -16.19
C GLN A 358 -16.53 14.91 -15.10
N GLY A 359 -15.45 15.64 -15.40
CA GLY A 359 -14.35 15.89 -14.46
C GLY A 359 -13.49 14.67 -14.16
N LEU A 360 -13.49 13.67 -15.03
CA LEU A 360 -12.75 12.43 -14.86
C LEU A 360 -11.46 12.41 -15.69
N PRO A 361 -10.32 11.96 -15.13
CA PRO A 361 -9.10 11.76 -15.89
C PRO A 361 -9.31 10.66 -16.95
N LEU A 362 -8.70 10.86 -18.12
CA LEU A 362 -8.71 9.88 -19.21
C LEU A 362 -7.40 9.10 -19.21
N ILE A 363 -7.48 7.79 -19.14
CA ILE A 363 -6.36 6.84 -19.25
C ILE A 363 -6.48 6.11 -20.57
N VAL A 364 -5.46 6.10 -21.39
CA VAL A 364 -5.53 5.45 -22.71
C VAL A 364 -4.38 4.45 -22.88
N HIS A 365 -4.74 3.20 -23.21
CA HIS A 365 -3.82 2.20 -23.75
C HIS A 365 -3.49 2.56 -25.19
N ALA A 366 -2.24 2.76 -25.52
CA ALA A 366 -1.79 2.97 -26.88
C ALA A 366 -0.34 2.53 -27.04
N THR A 367 -0.09 1.47 -27.81
CA THR A 367 1.23 0.86 -28.00
C THR A 367 1.92 1.27 -29.31
N GLY A 368 1.17 1.86 -30.23
CA GLY A 368 1.70 2.42 -31.47
C GLY A 368 1.69 3.95 -31.45
N LEU A 369 2.54 4.54 -32.25
CA LEU A 369 2.76 5.99 -32.28
C LEU A 369 1.53 6.77 -32.75
N VAL A 370 0.77 6.23 -33.72
CA VAL A 370 -0.36 6.94 -34.32
C VAL A 370 -1.51 7.04 -33.34
N GLU A 371 -1.94 5.90 -32.75
CA GLU A 371 -2.99 5.87 -31.75
C GLU A 371 -2.60 6.61 -30.46
N ALA A 372 -1.30 6.62 -30.09
CA ALA A 372 -0.81 7.39 -28.95
C ALA A 372 -0.99 8.91 -29.16
N LYS A 373 -0.75 9.41 -30.39
CA LYS A 373 -1.01 10.81 -30.72
C LYS A 373 -2.50 11.14 -30.65
N VAL A 374 -3.38 10.26 -31.13
CA VAL A 374 -4.86 10.44 -31.00
C VAL A 374 -5.25 10.46 -29.52
N ALA A 375 -4.73 9.54 -28.71
CA ALA A 375 -4.97 9.51 -27.28
C ALA A 375 -4.63 10.85 -26.59
N LEU A 376 -3.49 11.45 -26.95
CA LEU A 376 -3.08 12.76 -26.42
C LEU A 376 -3.99 13.88 -26.88
N ARG A 377 -4.44 13.87 -28.15
CA ARG A 377 -5.41 14.83 -28.69
C ARG A 377 -6.79 14.67 -28.00
N ALA A 378 -7.15 13.45 -27.61
CA ALA A 378 -8.35 13.18 -26.82
C ALA A 378 -8.27 13.71 -25.38
N GLY A 379 -7.09 14.15 -24.94
CA GLY A 379 -6.87 14.68 -23.58
C GLY A 379 -6.49 13.61 -22.56
N ALA A 380 -5.83 12.54 -22.98
CA ALA A 380 -5.28 11.55 -22.04
C ALA A 380 -4.42 12.24 -20.98
N SER A 381 -4.73 11.98 -19.71
CA SER A 381 -3.93 12.42 -18.55
C SER A 381 -2.87 11.39 -18.17
N LEU A 382 -3.11 10.12 -18.52
CA LEU A 382 -2.18 9.00 -18.35
C LEU A 382 -2.17 8.17 -19.64
N LEU A 383 -1.02 8.17 -20.32
CA LEU A 383 -0.78 7.30 -21.47
C LEU A 383 -0.12 6.04 -20.96
N VAL A 384 -0.83 4.92 -21.04
CA VAL A 384 -0.33 3.65 -20.53
C VAL A 384 0.15 2.74 -21.65
N HIS A 385 1.20 2.04 -21.35
CA HIS A 385 2.14 1.34 -22.20
C HIS A 385 3.05 2.29 -22.99
N GLY A 386 4.27 1.87 -23.14
CA GLY A 386 5.23 2.57 -23.98
C GLY A 386 4.91 2.37 -25.45
N VAL A 387 5.00 3.45 -26.27
CA VAL A 387 5.05 3.32 -27.73
C VAL A 387 6.20 2.39 -28.09
N SER A 388 5.90 1.28 -28.76
CA SER A 388 6.87 0.20 -29.02
C SER A 388 6.83 -0.34 -30.44
N ASP A 389 6.02 0.25 -31.33
CA ASP A 389 5.97 -0.10 -32.76
C ASP A 389 7.08 0.59 -33.56
N LYS A 390 7.45 1.82 -33.19
CA LYS A 390 8.49 2.63 -33.84
C LYS A 390 9.01 3.73 -32.92
N PRO A 391 10.14 4.37 -33.25
CA PRO A 391 10.65 5.53 -32.51
C PRO A 391 9.64 6.66 -32.44
N VAL A 392 9.46 7.26 -31.24
CA VAL A 392 8.62 8.46 -31.08
C VAL A 392 9.26 9.64 -31.79
N ASP A 393 8.41 10.53 -32.33
CA ASP A 393 8.84 11.75 -33.03
C ASP A 393 8.60 13.01 -32.18
N ASP A 394 9.02 14.16 -32.73
CA ASP A 394 8.91 15.44 -32.01
C ASP A 394 7.46 15.86 -31.80
N GLU A 395 6.54 15.57 -32.78
CA GLU A 395 5.12 15.83 -32.60
C GLU A 395 4.53 15.10 -31.40
N PHE A 396 4.92 13.84 -31.20
CA PHE A 396 4.47 13.06 -30.03
C PHE A 396 4.97 13.70 -28.72
N LEU A 397 6.24 14.09 -28.67
CA LEU A 397 6.81 14.75 -27.48
C LEU A 397 6.16 16.10 -27.20
N ASP A 398 5.86 16.88 -28.24
CA ASP A 398 5.15 18.16 -28.12
C ASP A 398 3.71 17.97 -27.64
N LEU A 399 3.01 16.95 -28.13
CA LEU A 399 1.67 16.58 -27.64
C LEU A 399 1.70 16.17 -26.17
N LEU A 400 2.68 15.35 -25.74
CA LEU A 400 2.84 14.99 -24.32
C LEU A 400 3.08 16.23 -23.44
N LYS A 401 3.99 17.11 -23.83
CA LYS A 401 4.26 18.36 -23.11
C LYS A 401 3.03 19.26 -23.03
N LYS A 402 2.34 19.44 -24.15
CA LYS A 402 1.17 20.30 -24.26
C LYS A 402 -0.03 19.78 -23.46
N SER A 403 -0.25 18.47 -23.46
CA SER A 403 -1.33 17.83 -22.69
C SER A 403 -1.05 17.77 -21.19
N GLY A 404 0.22 17.78 -20.78
CA GLY A 404 0.65 17.49 -19.42
C GLY A 404 0.45 16.04 -19.01
N ALA A 405 0.24 15.15 -19.97
CA ALA A 405 0.02 13.73 -19.74
C ALA A 405 1.25 13.08 -19.09
N ILE A 406 1.00 12.07 -18.27
CA ILE A 406 2.00 11.25 -17.64
C ILE A 406 2.24 10.02 -18.53
N TYR A 407 3.52 9.66 -18.73
CA TYR A 407 3.91 8.49 -19.48
C TYR A 407 4.14 7.31 -18.53
N ASN A 408 3.45 6.18 -18.76
CA ASN A 408 3.55 4.97 -17.96
C ASN A 408 4.02 3.80 -18.85
N PRO A 409 5.29 3.35 -18.76
CA PRO A 409 5.89 2.50 -19.79
C PRO A 409 5.47 1.03 -19.77
N THR A 410 5.20 0.43 -18.60
CA THR A 410 4.88 -1.01 -18.42
C THR A 410 5.81 -1.95 -19.21
N LEU A 411 7.12 -1.86 -18.95
CA LEU A 411 8.15 -2.53 -19.78
C LEU A 411 8.14 -4.06 -19.62
N VAL A 412 7.69 -4.59 -18.47
CA VAL A 412 7.84 -6.02 -18.13
C VAL A 412 6.65 -6.89 -18.52
N VAL A 413 5.49 -6.31 -18.84
CA VAL A 413 4.26 -7.08 -19.02
C VAL A 413 4.35 -8.10 -20.15
N ILE A 414 4.93 -7.72 -21.30
CA ILE A 414 5.03 -8.63 -22.45
C ILE A 414 6.06 -9.73 -22.20
N ASP A 415 7.13 -9.45 -21.44
CA ASP A 415 8.10 -10.47 -21.02
C ASP A 415 7.43 -11.55 -20.14
N GLY A 416 6.45 -11.17 -19.30
CA GLY A 416 5.65 -12.09 -18.51
C GLY A 416 4.85 -13.09 -19.38
N TYR A 417 4.22 -12.61 -20.45
CA TYR A 417 3.52 -13.47 -21.41
C TYR A 417 4.47 -14.47 -22.09
N VAL A 418 5.68 -14.03 -22.47
CA VAL A 418 6.70 -14.89 -23.07
C VAL A 418 7.18 -15.92 -22.06
N ALA A 419 7.45 -15.51 -20.83
CA ALA A 419 7.89 -16.40 -19.77
C ALA A 419 6.86 -17.51 -19.49
N LEU A 420 5.57 -17.17 -19.40
CA LEU A 420 4.50 -18.16 -19.22
C LEU A 420 4.41 -19.11 -20.41
N ALA A 421 4.47 -18.60 -21.65
CA ALA A 421 4.42 -19.45 -22.84
C ALA A 421 5.61 -20.42 -22.90
N LYS A 422 6.82 -19.97 -22.54
CA LYS A 422 8.03 -20.83 -22.47
C LYS A 422 7.89 -21.90 -21.40
N ALA A 423 7.44 -21.54 -20.20
CA ALA A 423 7.23 -22.48 -19.12
C ALA A 423 6.17 -23.54 -19.50
N ALA A 424 5.04 -23.14 -20.10
CA ALA A 424 4.00 -24.04 -20.58
C ALA A 424 4.51 -24.97 -21.68
N ALA A 425 5.23 -24.46 -22.67
CA ALA A 425 5.82 -25.26 -23.74
C ALA A 425 6.83 -26.30 -23.22
N ALA A 426 7.52 -25.97 -22.12
CA ALA A 426 8.46 -26.88 -21.44
C ALA A 426 7.78 -27.83 -20.44
N GLY A 427 6.47 -27.73 -20.22
CA GLY A 427 5.76 -28.50 -19.18
C GLY A 427 6.26 -28.17 -17.76
N ALA A 428 6.74 -26.96 -17.52
CA ALA A 428 7.33 -26.54 -16.26
C ALA A 428 6.45 -25.50 -15.54
N ALA A 429 6.55 -25.43 -14.21
CA ALA A 429 5.96 -24.34 -13.43
C ALA A 429 6.56 -23.00 -13.86
N LEU A 430 5.76 -21.93 -13.84
CA LEU A 430 6.28 -20.58 -14.09
C LEU A 430 7.17 -20.17 -12.92
N ALA A 431 8.44 -19.92 -13.22
CA ALA A 431 9.35 -19.29 -12.27
C ALA A 431 8.97 -17.82 -12.08
N PHE A 432 9.05 -17.33 -10.86
CA PHE A 432 8.74 -15.95 -10.50
C PHE A 432 9.73 -15.42 -9.45
N ASP A 433 9.89 -14.14 -9.42
CA ASP A 433 10.76 -13.45 -8.49
C ASP A 433 9.93 -12.86 -7.33
N ASP A 434 10.25 -13.28 -6.10
CA ASP A 434 9.55 -12.84 -4.88
C ASP A 434 10.56 -12.70 -3.73
N PRO A 435 11.40 -11.64 -3.77
CA PRO A 435 12.52 -11.49 -2.84
C PRO A 435 12.07 -11.31 -1.38
N ASN A 436 10.85 -10.89 -1.16
CA ASN A 436 10.31 -10.60 0.18
C ASN A 436 9.29 -11.64 0.66
N GLY A 437 8.97 -12.67 -0.13
CA GLY A 437 7.97 -13.69 0.22
C GLY A 437 6.54 -13.14 0.25
N CYS A 438 6.22 -12.25 -0.69
CA CYS A 438 4.97 -11.47 -0.72
C CYS A 438 3.90 -12.02 -1.67
N VAL A 439 4.18 -13.08 -2.43
CA VAL A 439 3.17 -13.73 -3.28
C VAL A 439 2.27 -14.63 -2.43
N ASP A 440 0.97 -14.45 -2.53
CA ASP A 440 -0.02 -15.22 -1.78
C ASP A 440 -0.06 -16.70 -2.20
N PRO A 441 -0.51 -17.62 -1.32
CA PRO A 441 -0.53 -19.05 -1.61
C PRO A 441 -1.38 -19.44 -2.82
N ALA A 442 -2.50 -18.76 -3.07
CA ALA A 442 -3.37 -19.08 -4.21
C ALA A 442 -2.71 -18.71 -5.54
N THR A 443 -2.03 -17.56 -5.59
CA THR A 443 -1.22 -17.18 -6.77
C THR A 443 -0.08 -18.16 -6.99
N ARG A 444 0.66 -18.56 -5.94
CA ARG A 444 1.72 -19.60 -6.06
C ARG A 444 1.20 -20.92 -6.62
N ALA A 445 0.02 -21.35 -6.18
CA ALA A 445 -0.61 -22.58 -6.69
C ALA A 445 -0.94 -22.46 -8.19
N ARG A 446 -1.44 -21.30 -8.66
CA ARG A 446 -1.68 -21.06 -10.08
C ARG A 446 -0.40 -21.11 -10.91
N LEU A 447 0.68 -20.48 -10.44
CA LEU A 447 1.96 -20.50 -11.15
C LEU A 447 2.54 -21.93 -11.24
N ALA A 448 2.34 -22.74 -10.19
CA ALA A 448 2.72 -24.16 -10.18
C ALA A 448 1.87 -25.01 -11.15
N ALA A 449 0.64 -24.62 -11.44
CA ALA A 449 -0.26 -25.29 -12.38
C ALA A 449 0.05 -24.97 -13.87
N THR A 450 1.10 -24.22 -14.19
CA THR A 450 1.50 -23.90 -15.57
C THR A 450 1.63 -25.13 -16.49
N PRO A 451 2.10 -26.32 -16.04
CA PRO A 451 2.09 -27.53 -16.86
C PRO A 451 0.70 -28.00 -17.33
N GLU A 452 -0.37 -27.44 -16.78
CA GLU A 452 -1.75 -27.74 -17.23
C GLU A 452 -2.15 -27.03 -18.52
N ILE A 453 -1.40 -26.00 -18.93
CA ILE A 453 -1.58 -25.33 -20.23
C ILE A 453 -1.14 -26.31 -21.33
N ASP A 454 -1.97 -26.44 -22.37
CA ASP A 454 -1.64 -27.28 -23.52
C ASP A 454 -0.35 -26.78 -24.21
N ALA A 455 0.74 -27.52 -24.04
CA ALA A 455 2.05 -27.20 -24.59
C ALA A 455 2.00 -27.05 -26.13
N ALA A 456 1.20 -27.85 -26.83
CA ALA A 456 1.08 -27.80 -28.30
C ALA A 456 0.44 -26.47 -28.76
N SER A 457 -0.48 -25.91 -27.98
CA SER A 457 -1.14 -24.64 -28.29
C SER A 457 -0.23 -23.44 -28.30
N VAL A 458 0.89 -23.53 -27.57
CA VAL A 458 1.83 -22.40 -27.37
C VAL A 458 3.20 -22.61 -28.03
N ALA A 459 3.69 -23.85 -28.11
CA ALA A 459 5.06 -24.16 -28.52
C ALA A 459 5.45 -23.60 -29.88
N SER A 460 4.59 -23.72 -30.87
CA SER A 460 4.84 -23.24 -32.24
C SER A 460 5.01 -21.73 -32.36
N LYS A 461 4.53 -20.96 -31.39
CA LYS A 461 4.53 -19.47 -31.38
C LYS A 461 5.55 -18.86 -30.43
N VAL A 462 6.21 -19.66 -29.58
CA VAL A 462 7.12 -19.14 -28.54
C VAL A 462 8.25 -18.32 -29.16
N HIS A 463 8.96 -18.90 -30.14
CA HIS A 463 10.10 -18.23 -30.74
C HIS A 463 9.73 -16.91 -31.45
N GLU A 464 8.65 -16.92 -32.24
CA GLU A 464 8.15 -15.70 -32.89
C GLU A 464 7.78 -14.63 -31.86
N ARG A 465 7.08 -15.01 -30.78
CA ARG A 465 6.74 -14.10 -29.70
C ARG A 465 7.99 -13.52 -29.02
N GLU A 466 9.00 -14.35 -28.76
CA GLU A 466 10.28 -13.93 -28.16
C GLU A 466 10.98 -12.86 -29.01
N VAL A 467 11.17 -13.14 -30.29
CA VAL A 467 11.84 -12.20 -31.22
C VAL A 467 11.07 -10.87 -31.29
N ARG A 468 9.78 -10.93 -31.54
CA ARG A 468 8.93 -9.74 -31.64
C ARG A 468 8.90 -8.94 -30.34
N THR A 469 8.89 -9.61 -29.17
CA THR A 469 8.94 -8.94 -27.87
C THR A 469 10.27 -8.25 -27.66
N ALA A 470 11.38 -8.91 -27.98
CA ALA A 470 12.72 -8.30 -27.87
C ALA A 470 12.85 -7.03 -28.72
N GLU A 471 12.36 -7.05 -29.96
CA GLU A 471 12.34 -5.90 -30.86
C GLU A 471 11.51 -4.75 -30.29
N ARG A 472 10.27 -5.03 -29.88
CA ARG A 472 9.37 -4.02 -29.28
C ARG A 472 9.93 -3.43 -27.99
N ASN A 473 10.51 -4.27 -27.12
CA ASN A 473 11.13 -3.81 -25.89
C ASN A 473 12.35 -2.92 -26.15
N ALA A 474 13.13 -3.20 -27.18
CA ALA A 474 14.25 -2.33 -27.58
C ALA A 474 13.75 -0.94 -28.00
N VAL A 475 12.70 -0.88 -28.83
CA VAL A 475 12.06 0.39 -29.23
C VAL A 475 11.44 1.09 -28.01
N GLY A 476 10.70 0.37 -27.17
CA GLY A 476 10.05 0.92 -25.98
C GLY A 476 11.05 1.53 -24.99
N ARG A 477 12.18 0.85 -24.74
CA ARG A 477 13.26 1.39 -23.89
C ARG A 477 13.90 2.64 -24.49
N ALA A 478 14.19 2.66 -25.80
CA ALA A 478 14.72 3.84 -26.46
C ALA A 478 13.74 5.02 -26.41
N ASN A 479 12.46 4.75 -26.57
CA ASN A 479 11.37 5.75 -26.47
C ASN A 479 11.23 6.29 -25.04
N LEU A 480 11.30 5.43 -24.01
CA LEU A 480 11.28 5.86 -22.60
C LEU A 480 12.44 6.83 -22.31
N LYS A 481 13.64 6.50 -22.80
CA LYS A 481 14.80 7.40 -22.67
C LYS A 481 14.53 8.75 -23.32
N ARG A 482 13.97 8.78 -24.53
CA ARG A 482 13.66 10.02 -25.25
C ARG A 482 12.58 10.85 -24.53
N VAL A 483 11.55 10.20 -23.99
CA VAL A 483 10.50 10.84 -23.18
C VAL A 483 11.10 11.47 -21.92
N ARG A 484 11.95 10.71 -21.19
CA ARG A 484 12.65 11.20 -20.00
C ARG A 484 13.54 12.42 -20.33
N ASP A 485 14.35 12.33 -21.37
CA ASP A 485 15.28 13.39 -21.79
C ASP A 485 14.54 14.67 -22.21
N SER A 486 13.25 14.54 -22.55
CA SER A 486 12.36 15.66 -22.86
C SER A 486 11.70 16.30 -21.63
N GLY A 487 11.97 15.80 -20.41
CA GLY A 487 11.43 16.32 -19.16
C GLY A 487 9.94 16.00 -18.92
N ILE A 488 9.39 15.01 -19.61
CA ILE A 488 8.00 14.58 -19.49
C ILE A 488 7.83 13.78 -18.19
N PRO A 489 6.73 14.01 -17.41
CA PRO A 489 6.46 13.24 -16.22
C PRO A 489 6.27 11.74 -16.53
N ILE A 490 6.92 10.89 -15.73
CA ILE A 490 6.84 9.44 -15.84
C ILE A 490 6.26 8.88 -14.54
N ALA A 491 5.39 7.89 -14.65
CA ALA A 491 4.92 7.08 -13.53
C ALA A 491 5.29 5.61 -13.76
N MET A 492 5.73 4.93 -12.72
CA MET A 492 5.91 3.47 -12.72
C MET A 492 4.54 2.78 -12.72
N GLY A 493 4.39 1.70 -13.47
CA GLY A 493 3.23 0.82 -13.45
C GLY A 493 3.55 -0.50 -14.13
N THR A 494 3.05 -1.59 -13.58
CA THR A 494 3.46 -2.95 -13.96
C THR A 494 2.54 -3.63 -14.95
N ASP A 495 1.26 -3.20 -15.02
CA ASP A 495 0.18 -3.95 -15.67
C ASP A 495 -0.06 -5.32 -14.97
N ALA A 496 0.11 -5.32 -13.62
CA ALA A 496 -0.04 -6.53 -12.80
C ALA A 496 -1.46 -7.13 -12.91
N GLY A 497 -1.49 -8.45 -12.88
CA GLY A 497 -2.66 -9.26 -13.17
C GLY A 497 -2.57 -9.95 -14.53
N ASN A 498 -1.82 -9.40 -15.48
CA ASN A 498 -1.51 -10.07 -16.73
C ASN A 498 -0.59 -11.30 -16.53
N PRO A 499 -0.62 -12.29 -17.44
CA PRO A 499 0.20 -13.48 -17.34
C PRO A 499 1.68 -13.21 -17.08
N GLY A 500 2.20 -13.74 -15.99
CA GLY A 500 3.59 -13.56 -15.57
C GLY A 500 3.90 -12.22 -14.90
N THR A 501 2.90 -11.33 -14.72
CA THR A 501 3.05 -10.04 -14.04
C THR A 501 2.23 -10.04 -12.75
N LEU A 502 2.90 -10.19 -11.61
CA LEU A 502 2.28 -10.45 -10.32
C LEU A 502 1.98 -9.16 -9.55
N HIS A 503 0.87 -9.16 -8.81
CA HIS A 503 0.50 -8.11 -7.88
C HIS A 503 1.54 -8.00 -6.74
N GLY A 504 2.17 -6.85 -6.62
CA GLY A 504 3.21 -6.55 -5.65
C GLY A 504 4.63 -6.74 -6.20
N PRO A 505 5.20 -7.95 -6.26
CA PRO A 505 6.63 -8.14 -6.57
C PRO A 505 7.08 -7.65 -7.96
N SER A 506 6.18 -7.62 -8.96
CA SER A 506 6.55 -7.16 -10.31
C SER A 506 6.98 -5.70 -10.38
N VAL A 507 6.71 -4.88 -9.34
CA VAL A 507 7.21 -3.49 -9.28
C VAL A 507 8.72 -3.41 -9.32
N TYR A 508 9.43 -4.39 -8.76
CA TYR A 508 10.90 -4.39 -8.75
C TYR A 508 11.46 -4.60 -10.16
N ALA A 509 10.91 -5.56 -10.90
CA ALA A 509 11.31 -5.82 -12.27
C ALA A 509 11.02 -4.62 -13.18
N GLU A 510 9.87 -3.95 -13.02
CA GLU A 510 9.55 -2.74 -13.78
C GLU A 510 10.52 -1.60 -13.46
N MET A 511 10.81 -1.35 -12.18
CA MET A 511 11.77 -0.31 -11.78
C MET A 511 13.18 -0.60 -12.34
N GLU A 512 13.64 -1.85 -12.29
CA GLU A 512 14.93 -2.26 -12.85
C GLU A 512 14.95 -2.11 -14.37
N ALA A 513 13.86 -2.45 -15.07
CA ALA A 513 13.73 -2.24 -16.51
C ALA A 513 13.76 -0.74 -16.87
N MET A 514 13.16 0.13 -16.05
CA MET A 514 13.24 1.59 -16.23
C MET A 514 14.68 2.11 -16.04
N GLN A 515 15.42 1.61 -15.05
CA GLN A 515 16.83 1.94 -14.87
C GLN A 515 17.67 1.43 -16.06
N ALA A 516 17.44 0.21 -16.51
CA ALA A 516 18.12 -0.36 -17.68
C ALA A 516 17.80 0.40 -18.98
N ALA A 517 16.65 1.07 -19.05
CA ALA A 517 16.30 1.98 -20.14
C ALA A 517 16.98 3.36 -20.05
N GLY A 518 17.84 3.58 -19.03
CA GLY A 518 18.69 4.76 -18.90
C GLY A 518 18.20 5.81 -17.90
N MET A 519 17.15 5.54 -17.10
CA MET A 519 16.77 6.39 -15.97
C MET A 519 17.77 6.20 -14.82
N THR A 520 18.08 7.25 -14.08
CA THR A 520 18.85 7.11 -12.84
C THR A 520 18.00 6.44 -11.75
N PRO A 521 18.61 5.77 -10.75
CA PRO A 521 17.85 5.17 -9.65
C PRO A 521 16.90 6.16 -8.95
N MET A 522 17.32 7.40 -8.75
CA MET A 522 16.49 8.44 -8.15
C MET A 522 15.30 8.83 -9.06
N GLU A 523 15.50 8.95 -10.37
CA GLU A 523 14.38 9.22 -11.30
C GLU A 523 13.36 8.09 -11.29
N VAL A 524 13.82 6.83 -11.19
CA VAL A 524 12.92 5.67 -11.07
C VAL A 524 12.15 5.71 -9.75
N LEU A 525 12.82 6.01 -8.63
CA LEU A 525 12.16 6.16 -7.34
C LEU A 525 11.11 7.28 -7.35
N VAL A 526 11.42 8.41 -8.00
CA VAL A 526 10.46 9.51 -8.18
C VAL A 526 9.28 9.07 -9.06
N ALA A 527 9.51 8.31 -10.13
CA ALA A 527 8.44 7.76 -10.96
C ALA A 527 7.54 6.78 -10.18
N ALA A 528 8.12 5.97 -9.30
CA ALA A 528 7.43 5.01 -8.44
C ALA A 528 6.78 5.63 -7.18
N THR A 529 6.91 6.93 -6.97
CA THR A 529 6.35 7.65 -5.81
C THR A 529 5.57 8.90 -6.26
N LYS A 530 6.23 10.04 -6.45
CA LYS A 530 5.62 11.31 -6.89
C LYS A 530 4.95 11.18 -8.27
N GLY A 531 5.59 10.49 -9.22
CA GLY A 531 5.01 10.22 -10.55
C GLY A 531 3.72 9.42 -10.44
N GLY A 532 3.74 8.32 -9.69
CA GLY A 532 2.57 7.51 -9.39
C GLY A 532 1.46 8.31 -8.71
N SER A 533 1.78 9.14 -7.71
CA SER A 533 0.77 9.96 -7.02
C SER A 533 0.04 10.94 -7.96
N ARG A 534 0.75 11.51 -8.93
CA ARG A 534 0.15 12.33 -9.98
C ARG A 534 -0.75 11.52 -10.91
N ALA A 535 -0.32 10.31 -11.31
CA ALA A 535 -1.14 9.43 -12.12
C ALA A 535 -2.46 9.07 -11.43
N LEU A 536 -2.44 8.93 -10.09
CA LEU A 536 -3.62 8.69 -9.29
C LEU A 536 -4.42 9.97 -8.98
N SER A 537 -3.94 11.16 -9.35
CA SER A 537 -4.50 12.46 -8.94
C SER A 537 -4.55 12.63 -7.40
N LEU A 538 -3.52 12.13 -6.70
CA LEU A 538 -3.38 12.16 -5.25
C LEU A 538 -2.10 12.86 -4.78
N GLU A 539 -1.45 13.67 -5.61
CA GLU A 539 -0.15 14.31 -5.32
C GLU A 539 -0.19 15.28 -4.11
N LYS A 540 -1.37 15.75 -3.73
CA LYS A 540 -1.55 16.55 -2.51
C LYS A 540 -1.60 15.72 -1.24
N GLU A 541 -1.86 14.40 -1.38
CA GLU A 541 -2.07 13.48 -0.26
C GLU A 541 -0.91 12.52 -0.03
N ILE A 542 -0.24 12.06 -1.11
CA ILE A 542 0.79 11.01 -1.08
C ILE A 542 1.93 11.30 -2.06
N GLY A 543 2.91 10.41 -2.14
CA GLY A 543 3.98 10.40 -3.15
C GLY A 543 5.24 11.16 -2.77
N THR A 544 5.20 11.97 -1.70
CA THR A 544 6.38 12.61 -1.09
C THR A 544 6.23 12.63 0.42
N VAL A 545 7.37 12.71 1.14
CA VAL A 545 7.41 12.81 2.61
C VAL A 545 7.39 14.28 2.99
N GLU A 546 6.20 14.85 3.12
CA GLU A 546 5.98 16.26 3.44
C GLU A 546 4.92 16.41 4.53
N LYS A 547 5.05 17.46 5.36
CA LYS A 547 4.06 17.78 6.40
C LYS A 547 2.65 17.88 5.83
N GLY A 548 1.70 17.24 6.50
CA GLY A 548 0.28 17.21 6.16
C GLY A 548 -0.10 16.04 5.23
N LYS A 549 0.83 15.45 4.50
CA LYS A 549 0.58 14.28 3.67
C LYS A 549 0.34 13.03 4.51
N ARG A 550 -0.29 12.04 3.91
CA ARG A 550 -0.54 10.74 4.55
C ARG A 550 0.77 10.02 4.82
N ALA A 551 0.86 9.38 5.97
CA ALA A 551 2.02 8.61 6.37
C ALA A 551 1.95 7.20 5.75
N ASP A 552 2.19 7.14 4.45
CA ASP A 552 2.34 5.93 3.65
C ASP A 552 3.80 5.89 3.17
N LEU A 553 4.63 5.06 3.83
CA LEU A 553 6.08 5.06 3.69
C LEU A 553 6.60 3.64 3.53
N VAL A 554 7.79 3.51 2.93
CA VAL A 554 8.53 2.25 2.85
C VAL A 554 9.93 2.43 3.44
N VAL A 555 10.40 1.42 4.16
CA VAL A 555 11.74 1.35 4.74
C VAL A 555 12.55 0.30 3.99
N PHE A 556 13.69 0.70 3.46
CA PHE A 556 14.63 -0.19 2.77
C PHE A 556 15.88 -0.42 3.62
N ALA A 557 16.43 -1.63 3.57
CA ALA A 557 17.70 -1.94 4.22
C ALA A 557 18.91 -1.41 3.44
N LYS A 558 18.79 -1.24 2.11
CA LYS A 558 19.83 -0.76 1.19
C LYS A 558 19.35 0.49 0.46
N ASP A 559 20.30 1.30 -0.04
CA ASP A 559 20.01 2.58 -0.71
C ASP A 559 19.42 2.38 -2.13
N PRO A 560 18.11 2.63 -2.34
CA PRO A 560 17.51 2.52 -3.67
C PRO A 560 17.87 3.69 -4.59
N ALA A 561 18.46 4.77 -4.07
CA ALA A 561 18.97 5.88 -4.89
C ALA A 561 20.37 5.61 -5.43
N ALA A 562 21.12 4.68 -4.85
CA ALA A 562 22.40 4.23 -5.40
C ALA A 562 22.21 3.19 -6.51
N ASP A 563 21.28 2.27 -6.34
CA ASP A 563 20.86 1.26 -7.32
C ASP A 563 19.41 0.90 -7.05
N ILE A 564 18.54 0.98 -8.05
CA ILE A 564 17.12 0.73 -7.87
C ILE A 564 16.81 -0.73 -7.48
N ALA A 565 17.67 -1.67 -7.80
CA ALA A 565 17.57 -3.06 -7.35
C ALA A 565 17.55 -3.19 -5.81
N ASN A 566 18.09 -2.20 -5.10
CA ASN A 566 18.03 -2.13 -3.64
C ASN A 566 16.60 -1.90 -3.09
N ALA A 567 15.64 -1.48 -3.92
CA ALA A 567 14.22 -1.41 -3.54
C ALA A 567 13.63 -2.79 -3.17
N ARG A 568 14.28 -3.89 -3.57
CA ARG A 568 13.96 -5.26 -3.14
C ARG A 568 14.19 -5.51 -1.65
N SER A 569 14.97 -4.66 -0.98
CA SER A 569 15.36 -4.82 0.42
C SER A 569 14.36 -4.20 1.40
N VAL A 570 13.06 -4.46 1.22
CA VAL A 570 12.01 -3.94 2.11
C VAL A 570 12.22 -4.46 3.53
N LYS A 571 12.40 -3.55 4.48
CA LYS A 571 12.54 -3.82 5.91
C LYS A 571 11.23 -3.63 6.67
N GLY A 572 10.34 -2.80 6.13
CA GLY A 572 9.02 -2.55 6.69
C GLY A 572 8.26 -1.49 5.92
N VAL A 573 6.98 -1.37 6.22
CA VAL A 573 6.05 -0.46 5.55
C VAL A 573 5.21 0.29 6.59
N VAL A 574 4.98 1.56 6.34
CA VAL A 574 4.01 2.38 7.07
C VAL A 574 2.83 2.62 6.16
N ARG A 575 1.65 2.20 6.57
CA ARG A 575 0.40 2.44 5.85
C ARG A 575 -0.62 3.12 6.78
N GLY A 576 -1.03 4.33 6.43
CA GLY A 576 -1.92 5.13 7.28
C GLY A 576 -1.33 5.41 8.67
N GLY A 577 0.00 5.50 8.79
CA GLY A 577 0.71 5.73 10.05
C GLY A 577 1.00 4.47 10.88
N VAL A 578 0.55 3.30 10.44
CA VAL A 578 0.82 2.01 11.09
C VAL A 578 2.05 1.38 10.46
N TYR A 579 3.07 1.15 11.27
CA TYR A 579 4.31 0.47 10.84
C TYR A 579 4.21 -1.03 11.05
N ARG A 580 4.63 -1.79 10.04
CA ARG A 580 4.82 -3.24 10.11
C ARG A 580 6.16 -3.62 9.51
N THR A 581 6.84 -4.57 10.13
CA THR A 581 8.08 -5.12 9.61
C THR A 581 7.80 -6.04 8.41
N SER A 582 8.81 -6.27 7.57
CA SER A 582 8.69 -7.22 6.44
C SER A 582 8.40 -8.66 6.92
N GLU A 583 8.90 -9.04 8.10
CA GLU A 583 8.62 -10.35 8.69
C GLU A 583 7.13 -10.51 9.04
N GLU A 584 6.55 -9.49 9.71
CA GLU A 584 5.12 -9.46 10.02
C GLU A 584 4.26 -9.51 8.75
N LEU A 585 4.59 -8.69 7.74
CA LEU A 585 3.84 -8.65 6.49
C LEU A 585 3.91 -9.99 5.74
N ARG A 586 5.08 -10.64 5.72
CA ARG A 586 5.24 -11.97 5.12
C ARG A 586 4.41 -13.03 5.83
N ALA A 587 4.39 -13.01 7.17
CA ALA A 587 3.56 -13.92 7.95
C ALA A 587 2.06 -13.75 7.64
N ILE A 588 1.61 -12.49 7.48
CA ILE A 588 0.23 -12.18 7.11
C ILE A 588 -0.10 -12.70 5.70
N VAL A 589 0.78 -12.48 4.71
CA VAL A 589 0.59 -13.00 3.35
C VAL A 589 0.54 -14.54 3.34
N ALA A 590 1.41 -15.19 4.10
CA ALA A 590 1.45 -16.66 4.17
C ALA A 590 0.20 -17.26 4.81
N ALA A 591 -0.46 -16.53 5.70
CA ALA A 591 -1.71 -16.94 6.34
C ALA A 591 -2.95 -16.74 5.45
N GLU A 592 -2.85 -15.96 4.35
CA GLU A 592 -3.95 -15.78 3.41
C GLU A 592 -4.30 -17.11 2.73
N GLY A 593 -5.42 -17.70 3.11
CA GLY A 593 -5.90 -18.97 2.57
C GLY A 593 -5.71 -20.18 3.49
N ALA A 594 -5.06 -20.02 4.65
CA ALA A 594 -4.91 -21.12 5.62
C ALA A 594 -6.20 -21.36 6.46
N ASP A 595 -7.08 -20.38 6.58
CA ASP A 595 -8.21 -20.40 7.52
C ASP A 595 -9.56 -20.02 6.90
N ARG A 596 -10.00 -20.69 5.81
CA ARG A 596 -11.45 -20.73 5.53
C ARG A 596 -11.80 -21.99 4.71
N PRO A 597 -12.61 -22.89 5.31
CA PRO A 597 -13.19 -24.01 4.56
C PRO A 597 -14.18 -23.53 3.50
#